data_eb47bbd52598f71b6cc11f504c548198
#
_entry.id   eb47bbd52598f71b6cc11f504c548198
#
_cell.length_a   1.000
_cell.length_b   1.000
_cell.length_c   1.000
_cell.angle_alpha   90.00
_cell.angle_beta   90.00
_cell.angle_gamma   90.00
#
_symmetry.space_group_name_H-M   'P 1'
#
loop_
_entity.id
_entity.type
_entity.pdbx_description
1 polymer ?
#
loop_
_entity_poly.entity_id
_entity_poly.type
_entity_poly.pdbx_seq_one_letter_code
_entity_poly.pdbx_strand_id
1 'polypeptide(L)'
;MVKQQFAVAEQVLAAGLVPIIEPEVNIKSAERAEADQILLEELTKALDAMPGDDKVMLKLSLPTEPGLFQPLVDHPRVLRVVALSGGFSREEACRELARNQGMIASFSRALLSDLRAGMSDEEFDRALGDAIEEIHQASTVKA
;
A
#
# COMPACT_ATOMS: atom_id res chain seq x y z
N MET A 1 -11.86 -0.45 13.20
CA MET A 1 -11.43 -0.10 11.82
C MET A 1 -11.45 -1.32 10.90
N VAL A 2 -10.61 -2.35 11.05
CA VAL A 2 -10.55 -3.53 10.15
C VAL A 2 -11.92 -4.18 9.94
N LYS A 3 -12.62 -4.57 11.01
CA LYS A 3 -13.96 -5.17 10.94
C LYS A 3 -14.97 -4.34 10.10
N GLN A 4 -14.94 -3.02 10.22
CA GLN A 4 -15.82 -2.14 9.45
C GLN A 4 -15.47 -2.16 7.96
N GLN A 5 -14.18 -2.12 7.63
CA GLN A 5 -13.73 -2.14 6.23
C GLN A 5 -14.07 -3.47 5.56
N PHE A 6 -13.93 -4.60 6.25
CA PHE A 6 -14.34 -5.90 5.71
C PHE A 6 -15.85 -6.01 5.50
N ALA A 7 -16.67 -5.45 6.41
CA ALA A 7 -18.13 -5.41 6.21
C ALA A 7 -18.54 -4.62 4.94
N VAL A 8 -17.79 -3.56 4.59
CA VAL A 8 -17.99 -2.83 3.32
C VAL A 8 -17.43 -3.64 2.14
N ALA A 9 -16.27 -4.28 2.31
CA ALA A 9 -15.66 -5.12 1.28
C ALA A 9 -16.59 -6.26 0.84
N GLU A 10 -17.31 -6.90 1.77
CA GLU A 10 -18.31 -7.92 1.45
C GLU A 10 -19.42 -7.40 0.50
N GLN A 11 -19.86 -6.15 0.70
CA GLN A 11 -20.86 -5.53 -0.19
C GLN A 11 -20.27 -5.27 -1.60
N VAL A 12 -19.01 -4.88 -1.68
CA VAL A 12 -18.29 -4.66 -2.95
C VAL A 12 -18.12 -5.99 -3.69
N LEU A 13 -17.71 -7.05 -2.98
CA LEU A 13 -17.59 -8.41 -3.53
C LEU A 13 -18.94 -8.92 -4.03
N ALA A 14 -20.02 -8.73 -3.28
CA ALA A 14 -21.36 -9.11 -3.67
C ALA A 14 -21.84 -8.41 -4.95
N ALA A 15 -21.28 -7.25 -5.28
CA ALA A 15 -21.51 -6.54 -6.53
C ALA A 15 -20.60 -7.00 -7.68
N GLY A 16 -19.77 -8.04 -7.48
CA GLY A 16 -18.83 -8.57 -8.47
C GLY A 16 -17.57 -7.74 -8.69
N LEU A 17 -17.23 -6.86 -7.74
CA LEU A 17 -16.05 -5.99 -7.79
C LEU A 17 -14.99 -6.46 -6.79
N VAL A 18 -13.72 -6.13 -7.04
CA VAL A 18 -12.62 -6.39 -6.12
C VAL A 18 -12.40 -5.17 -5.23
N PRO A 19 -12.61 -5.27 -3.90
CA PRO A 19 -12.35 -4.17 -2.99
C PRO A 19 -10.87 -4.00 -2.71
N ILE A 20 -10.46 -2.75 -2.44
CA ILE A 20 -9.17 -2.41 -1.85
C ILE A 20 -9.43 -1.97 -0.41
N ILE A 21 -8.90 -2.71 0.56
CA ILE A 21 -9.02 -2.43 1.99
C ILE A 21 -7.82 -1.57 2.39
N GLU A 22 -8.09 -0.37 2.92
CA GLU A 22 -7.10 0.70 3.11
C GLU A 22 -6.94 1.15 4.57
N PRO A 23 -6.60 0.28 5.53
CA PRO A 23 -6.28 0.72 6.87
C PRO A 23 -4.91 1.43 6.88
N GLU A 24 -4.86 2.65 7.40
CA GLU A 24 -3.64 3.44 7.46
C GLU A 24 -3.12 3.54 8.90
N VAL A 25 -1.83 3.24 9.11
CA VAL A 25 -1.09 3.53 10.34
C VAL A 25 -0.35 4.85 10.16
N ASN A 26 -0.52 5.78 11.09
CA ASN A 26 0.18 7.07 11.02
C ASN A 26 1.69 6.86 11.20
N ILE A 27 2.48 7.20 10.18
CA ILE A 27 3.93 7.03 10.17
C ILE A 27 4.66 7.86 11.26
N LYS A 28 3.99 8.84 11.85
CA LYS A 28 4.53 9.70 12.93
C LYS A 28 4.11 9.25 14.32
N SER A 29 3.34 8.15 14.43
CA SER A 29 2.94 7.63 15.75
C SER A 29 4.15 7.07 16.50
N ALA A 30 4.24 7.37 17.78
CA ALA A 30 5.27 6.78 18.65
C ALA A 30 5.07 5.26 18.84
N GLU A 31 3.82 4.79 18.72
CA GLU A 31 3.42 3.38 18.88
C GLU A 31 3.25 2.66 17.52
N ARG A 32 3.91 3.21 16.48
CA ARG A 32 3.74 2.72 15.10
C ARG A 32 4.06 1.24 14.95
N ALA A 33 5.17 0.78 15.51
CA ALA A 33 5.57 -0.63 15.40
C ALA A 33 4.54 -1.59 16.01
N GLU A 34 3.98 -1.23 17.18
CA GLU A 34 2.90 -2.00 17.81
C GLU A 34 1.62 -1.95 16.97
N ALA A 35 1.27 -0.79 16.44
CA ALA A 35 0.11 -0.63 15.57
C ALA A 35 0.23 -1.46 14.28
N ASP A 36 1.42 -1.55 13.69
CA ASP A 36 1.71 -2.39 12.50
C ASP A 36 1.49 -3.88 12.84
N GLN A 37 1.94 -4.35 14.01
CA GLN A 37 1.74 -5.73 14.46
C GLN A 37 0.26 -6.05 14.69
N ILE A 38 -0.46 -5.18 15.41
CA ILE A 38 -1.90 -5.32 15.64
C ILE A 38 -2.65 -5.35 14.30
N LEU A 39 -2.25 -4.49 13.35
CA LEU A 39 -2.87 -4.45 12.03
C LEU A 39 -2.66 -5.75 11.27
N LEU A 40 -1.45 -6.31 11.28
CA LEU A 40 -1.16 -7.60 10.66
C LEU A 40 -2.07 -8.70 11.22
N GLU A 41 -2.17 -8.79 12.56
CA GLU A 41 -3.00 -9.81 13.22
C GLU A 41 -4.48 -9.67 12.87
N GLU A 42 -5.02 -8.45 12.93
CA GLU A 42 -6.44 -8.19 12.67
C GLU A 42 -6.81 -8.39 11.18
N LEU A 43 -5.91 -8.02 10.25
CA LEU A 43 -6.10 -8.29 8.82
C LEU A 43 -6.07 -9.80 8.55
N THR A 44 -5.11 -10.53 9.11
CA THR A 44 -5.01 -11.99 8.93
C THR A 44 -6.27 -12.68 9.45
N LYS A 45 -6.73 -12.37 10.66
CA LYS A 45 -7.99 -12.91 11.22
C LYS A 45 -9.20 -12.63 10.32
N ALA A 46 -9.28 -11.40 9.78
CA ALA A 46 -10.40 -11.02 8.92
C ALA A 46 -10.36 -11.73 7.56
N LEU A 47 -9.18 -11.88 6.97
CA LEU A 47 -8.97 -12.61 5.71
C LEU A 47 -9.30 -14.11 5.87
N ASP A 48 -8.85 -14.73 6.95
CA ASP A 48 -9.16 -16.13 7.27
C ASP A 48 -10.66 -16.39 7.47
N ALA A 49 -11.37 -15.39 7.98
CA ALA A 49 -12.82 -15.48 8.22
C ALA A 49 -13.69 -15.20 6.97
N MET A 50 -13.09 -14.75 5.86
CA MET A 50 -13.85 -14.46 4.62
C MET A 50 -14.53 -15.72 4.08
N PRO A 51 -15.82 -15.67 3.72
CA PRO A 51 -16.51 -16.79 3.09
C PRO A 51 -16.05 -17.00 1.64
N GLY A 52 -16.29 -18.19 1.11
CA GLY A 52 -16.06 -18.53 -0.30
C GLY A 52 -14.59 -18.43 -0.72
N ASP A 53 -14.34 -18.08 -1.98
CA ASP A 53 -13.00 -17.98 -2.59
C ASP A 53 -12.67 -16.56 -3.10
N ASP A 54 -13.47 -15.59 -2.73
CA ASP A 54 -13.26 -14.20 -3.12
C ASP A 54 -11.92 -13.66 -2.60
N LYS A 55 -11.37 -12.71 -3.36
CA LYS A 55 -10.10 -12.07 -3.04
C LYS A 55 -10.25 -10.56 -2.95
N VAL A 56 -9.39 -9.97 -2.13
CA VAL A 56 -9.31 -8.52 -1.92
C VAL A 56 -7.90 -8.01 -2.25
N MET A 57 -7.77 -6.72 -2.42
CA MET A 57 -6.48 -6.03 -2.39
C MET A 57 -6.34 -5.29 -1.05
N LEU A 58 -5.11 -5.16 -0.59
CA LEU A 58 -4.78 -4.37 0.60
C LEU A 58 -3.92 -3.18 0.20
N LYS A 59 -4.23 -2.00 0.74
CA LYS A 59 -3.40 -0.80 0.62
C LYS A 59 -2.99 -0.35 2.01
N LEU A 60 -1.71 -0.50 2.32
CA LEU A 60 -1.16 -0.37 3.66
C LEU A 60 -0.10 0.72 3.73
N SER A 61 0.10 1.27 4.90
CA SER A 61 1.31 2.05 5.21
C SER A 61 2.54 1.15 5.08
N LEU A 62 3.67 1.70 4.65
CA LEU A 62 4.94 0.98 4.69
C LEU A 62 5.25 0.61 6.15
N PRO A 63 5.54 -0.63 6.49
CA PRO A 63 5.70 -1.04 7.88
C PRO A 63 7.03 -0.54 8.48
N THR A 64 7.09 -0.44 9.80
CA THR A 64 8.31 -0.09 10.54
C THR A 64 9.40 -1.15 10.34
N GLU A 65 9.01 -2.42 10.35
CA GLU A 65 9.92 -3.55 10.12
C GLU A 65 9.73 -4.07 8.69
N PRO A 66 10.77 -4.04 7.84
CA PRO A 66 10.71 -4.60 6.50
C PRO A 66 10.28 -6.07 6.51
N GLY A 67 9.36 -6.40 5.62
CA GLY A 67 8.85 -7.77 5.49
C GLY A 67 7.73 -8.13 6.48
N LEU A 68 7.35 -7.23 7.40
CA LEU A 68 6.30 -7.51 8.39
C LEU A 68 5.00 -8.00 7.73
N PHE A 69 4.62 -7.43 6.60
CA PHE A 69 3.39 -7.79 5.89
C PHE A 69 3.55 -8.91 4.86
N GLN A 70 4.70 -9.62 4.85
CA GLN A 70 4.89 -10.77 3.96
C GLN A 70 3.78 -11.83 4.10
N PRO A 71 3.30 -12.17 5.32
CA PRO A 71 2.17 -13.11 5.45
C PRO A 71 0.89 -12.65 4.73
N LEU A 72 0.66 -11.33 4.61
CA LEU A 72 -0.47 -10.79 3.84
C LEU A 72 -0.22 -10.84 2.33
N VAL A 73 1.04 -10.63 1.89
CA VAL A 73 1.43 -10.76 0.48
C VAL A 73 1.21 -12.19 -0.01
N ASP A 74 1.52 -13.17 0.83
CA ASP A 74 1.43 -14.60 0.51
C ASP A 74 0.04 -15.20 0.80
N HIS A 75 -0.87 -14.41 1.35
CA HIS A 75 -2.19 -14.88 1.78
C HIS A 75 -3.08 -15.24 0.57
N PRO A 76 -3.73 -16.42 0.54
CA PRO A 76 -4.51 -16.91 -0.61
C PRO A 76 -5.72 -16.02 -0.95
N ARG A 77 -6.22 -15.22 0.01
CA ARG A 77 -7.32 -14.27 -0.18
C ARG A 77 -6.87 -12.90 -0.66
N VAL A 78 -5.56 -12.65 -0.79
CA VAL A 78 -5.01 -11.37 -1.21
C VAL A 78 -4.51 -11.45 -2.64
N LEU A 79 -5.05 -10.60 -3.51
CA LEU A 79 -4.60 -10.45 -4.89
C LEU A 79 -3.30 -9.64 -4.96
N ARG A 80 -3.22 -8.59 -4.17
CA ARG A 80 -2.09 -7.67 -4.16
C ARG A 80 -2.05 -6.87 -2.85
N VAL A 81 -0.85 -6.68 -2.32
CA VAL A 81 -0.59 -5.67 -1.29
C VAL A 81 0.09 -4.50 -1.96
N VAL A 82 -0.49 -3.31 -1.83
CA VAL A 82 0.09 -2.06 -2.32
C VAL A 82 0.40 -1.13 -1.15
N ALA A 83 1.44 -0.31 -1.30
CA ALA A 83 1.87 0.63 -0.28
C ALA A 83 1.39 2.04 -0.59
N LEU A 84 0.87 2.75 0.42
CA LEU A 84 0.68 4.20 0.37
C LEU A 84 1.96 4.91 0.85
N SER A 85 2.20 6.15 0.43
CA SER A 85 3.38 6.93 0.85
C SER A 85 3.28 7.49 2.27
N GLY A 86 2.07 7.65 2.82
CA GLY A 86 1.81 7.98 4.23
C GLY A 86 2.38 9.31 4.73
N GLY A 87 2.94 10.14 3.84
CA GLY A 87 3.62 11.38 4.20
C GLY A 87 5.14 11.30 4.18
N PHE A 88 5.73 10.17 3.82
CA PHE A 88 7.13 10.09 3.41
C PHE A 88 7.38 10.92 2.14
N SER A 89 8.59 11.42 1.98
CA SER A 89 9.08 11.89 0.68
C SER A 89 9.09 10.74 -0.33
N ARG A 90 9.15 11.03 -1.63
CA ARG A 90 9.22 9.96 -2.65
C ARG A 90 10.44 9.07 -2.45
N GLU A 91 11.62 9.67 -2.23
CA GLU A 91 12.86 8.94 -1.97
C GLU A 91 12.75 8.01 -0.76
N GLU A 92 12.22 8.50 0.37
CA GLU A 92 12.02 7.69 1.57
C GLU A 92 11.03 6.57 1.33
N ALA A 93 9.87 6.87 0.70
CA ALA A 93 8.86 5.86 0.39
C ALA A 93 9.39 4.78 -0.56
N CYS A 94 10.15 5.14 -1.59
CA CYS A 94 10.78 4.21 -2.52
C CYS A 94 11.82 3.33 -1.81
N ARG A 95 12.67 3.91 -0.95
CA ARG A 95 13.65 3.17 -0.18
C ARG A 95 12.99 2.13 0.74
N GLU A 96 11.96 2.51 1.46
CA GLU A 96 11.24 1.60 2.34
C GLU A 96 10.44 0.55 1.54
N LEU A 97 9.84 0.92 0.42
CA LEU A 97 9.13 -0.02 -0.46
C LEU A 97 10.08 -1.09 -1.03
N ALA A 98 11.28 -0.71 -1.45
CA ALA A 98 12.26 -1.65 -1.98
C ALA A 98 12.65 -2.75 -0.99
N ARG A 99 12.54 -2.49 0.32
CA ARG A 99 12.81 -3.45 1.40
C ARG A 99 11.65 -4.42 1.70
N ASN A 100 10.50 -4.23 1.03
CA ASN A 100 9.29 -5.03 1.27
C ASN A 100 8.97 -5.88 0.05
N GLN A 101 9.31 -7.17 0.11
CA GLN A 101 9.08 -8.12 -0.98
C GLN A 101 7.61 -8.24 -1.32
N GLY A 102 7.29 -8.33 -2.63
CA GLY A 102 5.92 -8.52 -3.12
C GLY A 102 4.96 -7.33 -2.98
N MET A 103 5.35 -6.28 -2.24
CA MET A 103 4.60 -5.02 -2.21
C MET A 103 4.97 -4.13 -3.39
N ILE A 104 3.99 -3.44 -3.97
CA ILE A 104 4.19 -2.43 -5.01
C ILE A 104 3.61 -1.09 -4.58
N ALA A 105 3.99 -0.01 -5.26
CA ALA A 105 3.51 1.33 -4.91
C ALA A 105 2.05 1.58 -5.32
N SER A 106 1.34 2.32 -4.46
CA SER A 106 0.13 3.06 -4.78
C SER A 106 0.28 4.49 -4.24
N PHE A 107 1.29 5.18 -4.75
CA PHE A 107 1.65 6.52 -4.30
C PHE A 107 0.87 7.57 -5.08
N SER A 108 0.31 8.53 -4.37
CA SER A 108 -0.34 9.72 -4.93
C SER A 108 0.53 10.95 -4.66
N ARG A 109 0.62 11.39 -3.40
CA ARG A 109 1.38 12.59 -3.04
C ARG A 109 2.86 12.49 -3.41
N ALA A 110 3.49 11.35 -3.18
CA ALA A 110 4.89 11.13 -3.54
C ALA A 110 5.12 11.14 -5.06
N LEU A 111 4.15 10.68 -5.86
CA LEU A 111 4.23 10.75 -7.32
C LEU A 111 4.19 12.20 -7.82
N LEU A 112 3.33 13.02 -7.22
CA LEU A 112 3.03 14.36 -7.70
C LEU A 112 3.86 15.47 -7.04
N SER A 113 4.77 15.12 -6.14
CA SER A 113 5.48 16.07 -5.27
C SER A 113 6.25 17.17 -6.00
N ASP A 114 6.78 16.87 -7.19
CA ASP A 114 7.64 17.77 -7.96
C ASP A 114 6.86 18.56 -9.02
N LEU A 115 5.60 18.21 -9.27
CA LEU A 115 4.79 18.85 -10.29
C LEU A 115 4.30 20.23 -9.84
N ARG A 116 4.30 21.20 -10.77
CA ARG A 116 3.84 22.57 -10.55
C ARG A 116 3.01 23.05 -11.74
N ALA A 117 2.01 23.85 -11.49
CA ALA A 117 1.08 24.36 -12.50
C ALA A 117 1.76 25.27 -13.57
N GLY A 118 2.93 25.82 -13.28
CA GLY A 118 3.67 26.68 -14.21
C GLY A 118 4.72 25.97 -15.06
N MET A 119 4.78 24.64 -15.02
CA MET A 119 5.69 23.88 -15.89
C MET A 119 5.24 23.92 -17.35
N SER A 120 6.20 23.86 -18.28
CA SER A 120 5.89 23.52 -19.68
C SER A 120 5.49 22.04 -19.79
N ASP A 121 4.90 21.66 -20.90
CA ASP A 121 4.50 20.28 -21.14
C ASP A 121 5.73 19.35 -21.09
N GLU A 122 6.87 19.76 -21.66
CA GLU A 122 8.10 18.99 -21.63
C GLU A 122 8.71 18.85 -20.22
N GLU A 123 8.61 19.90 -19.39
CA GLU A 123 9.05 19.86 -18.01
C GLU A 123 8.16 18.95 -17.18
N PHE A 124 6.84 19.04 -17.39
CA PHE A 124 5.86 18.19 -16.71
C PHE A 124 6.06 16.71 -17.05
N ASP A 125 6.16 16.38 -18.34
CA ASP A 125 6.33 15.00 -18.81
C ASP A 125 7.63 14.39 -18.29
N ARG A 126 8.71 15.16 -18.26
CA ARG A 126 9.99 14.71 -17.71
C ARG A 126 9.88 14.46 -16.21
N ALA A 127 9.39 15.42 -15.43
CA ALA A 127 9.28 15.28 -13.98
C ALA A 127 8.35 14.13 -13.57
N LEU A 128 7.24 13.94 -14.28
CA LEU A 128 6.33 12.82 -14.07
C LEU A 128 6.99 11.49 -14.46
N GLY A 129 7.66 11.44 -15.59
CA GLY A 129 8.36 10.25 -16.07
C GLY A 129 9.46 9.79 -15.13
N ASP A 130 10.29 10.71 -14.63
CA ASP A 130 11.34 10.42 -13.65
C ASP A 130 10.74 9.88 -12.33
N ALA A 131 9.64 10.48 -11.87
CA ALA A 131 8.94 10.02 -10.66
C ALA A 131 8.33 8.61 -10.85
N ILE A 132 7.74 8.33 -12.00
CA ILE A 132 7.19 7.00 -12.33
C ILE A 132 8.32 5.96 -12.37
N GLU A 133 9.45 6.27 -13.01
CA GLU A 133 10.57 5.34 -13.11
C GLU A 133 11.15 4.99 -11.73
N GLU A 134 11.37 5.98 -10.87
CA GLU A 134 11.85 5.78 -9.49
C GLU A 134 10.90 4.87 -8.70
N ILE A 135 9.59 5.12 -8.76
CA ILE A 135 8.56 4.36 -8.06
C ILE A 135 8.43 2.94 -8.65
N HIS A 136 8.54 2.80 -9.97
CA HIS A 136 8.52 1.50 -10.65
C HIS A 136 9.72 0.65 -10.24
N GLN A 137 10.91 1.23 -10.20
CA GLN A 137 12.13 0.56 -9.73
C GLN A 137 11.95 0.04 -8.30
N ALA A 138 11.44 0.86 -7.36
CA ALA A 138 11.20 0.45 -5.98
C ALA A 138 10.12 -0.65 -5.85
N SER A 139 9.20 -0.74 -6.83
CA SER A 139 8.17 -1.77 -6.85
C SER A 139 8.67 -3.11 -7.40
N THR A 140 9.63 -3.10 -8.30
CA THR A 140 10.08 -4.27 -9.08
C THR A 140 11.46 -4.78 -8.71
N VAL A 141 12.35 -3.89 -8.31
CA VAL A 141 13.71 -4.23 -7.87
C VAL A 141 13.76 -4.15 -6.34
N LYS A 142 13.89 -5.30 -5.69
CA LYS A 142 13.86 -5.41 -4.22
C LYS A 142 15.28 -5.51 -3.65
N ALA A 143 15.47 -4.86 -2.49
CA ALA A 143 16.72 -4.85 -1.75
C ALA A 143 16.91 -6.13 -0.92
#